data_279a8d1aed8fd42252b499c087f626ab
#
_entry.id   279a8d1aed8fd42252b499c087f626ab
#
_cell.length_a   1.000
_cell.length_b   1.000
_cell.length_c   1.000
_cell.angle_alpha   90.00
_cell.angle_beta   90.00
_cell.angle_gamma   90.00
#
_symmetry.space_group_name_H-M   'P 1'
#
loop_
_entity.id
_entity.type
_entity.pdbx_description
1 polymer ?
#
loop_
_entity_poly.entity_id
_entity_poly.type
_entity_poly.pdbx_seq_one_letter_code
_entity_poly.pdbx_strand_id
1 'polypeptide(L)'
;MIKTNFIKNDSGYKNYQNKRINHWDQIAGGSEDGEGCGGYYHKRLQDVLQFIVPSGQRIIEIGCGRGDLLASLKPSYGVGVDFSNEMIKHAKNRYPDLHFIQADAHKLDPKTKFDFVILSDLVNDLWDVQSVLQNIRSFTTPKSRIIITSYSRLWELPFSVFRKLRLAKPALFQNWLTVEDIAGLLSLADLEVIRQWDEMIWPLRTPIIDTILNRFVTKIWPFKIFALTHIIVAKPCANNAELPSAPKVSVIVPARNEEGNIVRIFASVPEMGGGTELIFVEGHSTDDTYSTIESAIKANPHRPSQLLRQEGKGKGDAVRLGFKHANGDILMILDADLTVPPEDLPRFYEVLASGKAEFVNGVRLVYPMEKEAMRFFNILGNKFFSLAFSWLLGQPIKDTLCGTKVLWKADYERIAVSRSYFGDFDPFGDFDLLFGAAKLNLKISEVPIRYRERTYGTTNIQRWKHGWLLLRMVCFAAGKIKFV
;
A
#
# COMPACT_ATOMS: atom_id res chain seq x y z
N MET A 1 14.50 -20.60 16.64
CA MET A 1 13.30 -20.16 17.39
C MET A 1 13.65 -20.06 18.86
N ILE A 2 14.08 -18.90 19.32
CA ILE A 2 14.25 -18.63 20.76
C ILE A 2 12.89 -18.15 21.23
N LYS A 3 12.10 -19.08 21.84
CA LYS A 3 10.87 -18.68 22.52
C LYS A 3 11.30 -17.83 23.72
N THR A 4 10.97 -16.55 23.68
CA THR A 4 11.18 -15.59 24.76
C THR A 4 10.34 -15.99 25.99
N ASN A 5 10.90 -16.85 26.83
CA ASN A 5 10.33 -17.24 28.11
C ASN A 5 10.53 -16.16 29.21
N PHE A 6 10.98 -14.96 28.87
CA PHE A 6 11.32 -13.90 29.82
C PHE A 6 10.11 -13.31 30.57
N ILE A 7 8.89 -13.39 30.01
CA ILE A 7 7.70 -12.77 30.61
C ILE A 7 7.01 -13.62 31.66
N LYS A 8 7.29 -14.95 31.74
CA LYS A 8 6.46 -15.86 32.55
C LYS A 8 6.54 -15.68 34.07
N ASN A 9 7.58 -15.07 34.64
CA ASN A 9 7.79 -14.96 36.09
C ASN A 9 8.20 -13.56 36.60
N ASP A 10 8.07 -12.52 35.80
CA ASP A 10 8.44 -11.17 36.21
C ASP A 10 7.31 -10.54 37.07
N SER A 11 7.62 -10.25 38.33
CA SER A 11 6.72 -9.52 39.24
C SER A 11 6.38 -8.12 38.73
N GLY A 12 7.30 -7.49 37.99
CA GLY A 12 7.10 -6.20 37.32
C GLY A 12 6.01 -6.27 36.27
N TYR A 13 6.03 -7.32 35.42
CA TYR A 13 5.00 -7.53 34.39
C TYR A 13 3.60 -7.73 35.00
N LYS A 14 3.47 -8.55 36.03
CA LYS A 14 2.19 -8.77 36.72
C LYS A 14 1.64 -7.48 37.33
N ASN A 15 2.47 -6.68 37.95
CA ASN A 15 2.09 -5.40 38.52
C ASN A 15 1.66 -4.40 37.42
N TYR A 16 2.42 -4.35 36.33
CA TYR A 16 2.07 -3.57 35.15
C TYR A 16 0.69 -3.96 34.61
N GLN A 17 0.46 -5.25 34.39
CA GLN A 17 -0.79 -5.79 33.85
C GLN A 17 -1.98 -5.45 34.76
N ASN A 18 -1.87 -5.71 36.06
CA ASN A 18 -2.94 -5.42 37.01
C ASN A 18 -3.31 -3.93 37.07
N LYS A 19 -2.31 -3.03 37.05
CA LYS A 19 -2.56 -1.58 37.02
C LYS A 19 -3.34 -1.16 35.77
N ARG A 20 -3.02 -1.73 34.61
CA ARG A 20 -3.72 -1.40 33.36
C ARG A 20 -5.11 -1.99 33.28
N ILE A 21 -5.31 -3.24 33.71
CA ILE A 21 -6.64 -3.85 33.79
C ILE A 21 -7.55 -2.98 34.66
N ASN A 22 -7.12 -2.68 35.88
CA ASN A 22 -7.92 -1.85 36.79
C ASN A 22 -8.23 -0.47 36.23
N HIS A 23 -7.27 0.16 35.55
CA HIS A 23 -7.46 1.47 34.93
C HIS A 23 -8.51 1.41 33.80
N TRP A 24 -8.41 0.44 32.90
CA TRP A 24 -9.33 0.32 31.76
C TRP A 24 -10.70 -0.21 32.19
N ASP A 25 -10.80 -1.07 33.21
CA ASP A 25 -12.07 -1.48 33.80
C ASP A 25 -12.81 -0.26 34.45
N GLN A 26 -12.08 0.64 35.12
CA GLN A 26 -12.66 1.89 35.64
C GLN A 26 -13.14 2.81 34.52
N ILE A 27 -12.38 2.93 33.40
CA ILE A 27 -12.78 3.73 32.24
C ILE A 27 -14.02 3.11 31.57
N ALA A 28 -14.10 1.77 31.51
CA ALA A 28 -15.26 1.08 30.95
C ALA A 28 -16.55 1.37 31.73
N GLY A 29 -16.48 1.48 33.06
CA GLY A 29 -17.62 1.82 33.93
C GLY A 29 -18.04 3.29 33.90
N GLY A 30 -17.26 4.17 33.26
CA GLY A 30 -17.61 5.58 33.09
C GLY A 30 -18.70 5.81 32.02
N SER A 31 -19.32 7.03 32.06
CA SER A 31 -20.37 7.40 31.11
C SER A 31 -19.96 7.22 29.64
N GLU A 32 -20.92 6.79 28.81
CA GLU A 32 -20.75 6.54 27.37
C GLU A 32 -20.59 7.84 26.54
N ASP A 33 -20.44 8.99 27.17
CA ASP A 33 -20.43 10.30 26.51
C ASP A 33 -19.26 10.41 25.51
N GLY A 34 -19.51 9.94 24.29
CA GLY A 34 -18.67 10.12 23.11
C GLY A 34 -18.60 11.58 22.61
N GLU A 35 -19.08 12.54 23.41
CA GLU A 35 -19.13 13.97 23.06
C GLU A 35 -17.90 14.78 23.49
N GLY A 36 -16.96 14.19 24.22
CA GLY A 36 -15.70 14.84 24.60
C GLY A 36 -14.64 14.86 23.49
N CYS A 37 -13.49 15.51 23.76
CA CYS A 37 -12.34 15.60 22.86
C CYS A 37 -11.91 14.24 22.27
N GLY A 38 -12.09 13.15 23.02
CA GLY A 38 -11.79 11.78 22.56
C GLY A 38 -12.75 11.27 21.48
N GLY A 39 -14.01 11.69 21.47
CA GLY A 39 -15.00 11.24 20.48
C GLY A 39 -14.64 11.66 19.05
N TYR A 40 -14.21 12.92 18.87
CA TYR A 40 -13.75 13.40 17.56
C TYR A 40 -12.50 12.66 17.10
N TYR A 41 -11.53 12.42 17.99
CA TYR A 41 -10.31 11.67 17.69
C TYR A 41 -10.62 10.26 17.17
N HIS A 42 -11.43 9.50 17.91
CA HIS A 42 -11.78 8.13 17.50
C HIS A 42 -12.60 8.11 16.21
N LYS A 43 -13.51 9.07 16.02
CA LYS A 43 -14.27 9.20 14.79
C LYS A 43 -13.35 9.46 13.58
N ARG A 44 -12.39 10.35 13.73
CA ARG A 44 -11.41 10.61 12.65
C ARG A 44 -10.56 9.39 12.34
N LEU A 45 -10.11 8.63 13.35
CA LEU A 45 -9.40 7.36 13.12
C LEU A 45 -10.27 6.34 12.39
N GLN A 46 -11.55 6.21 12.77
CA GLN A 46 -12.49 5.34 12.06
C GLN A 46 -12.60 5.71 10.58
N ASP A 47 -12.79 7.00 10.26
CA ASP A 47 -12.91 7.47 8.88
C ASP A 47 -11.65 7.15 8.06
N VAL A 48 -10.46 7.38 8.63
CA VAL A 48 -9.19 7.07 7.98
C VAL A 48 -8.99 5.56 7.80
N LEU A 49 -9.30 4.76 8.82
CA LEU A 49 -9.13 3.31 8.74
C LEU A 49 -10.17 2.65 7.81
N GLN A 50 -11.39 3.14 7.72
CA GLN A 50 -12.38 2.74 6.73
C GLN A 50 -11.92 3.02 5.28
N PHE A 51 -11.14 4.08 5.08
CA PHE A 51 -10.55 4.36 3.77
C PHE A 51 -9.45 3.36 3.40
N ILE A 52 -8.66 2.91 4.39
CA ILE A 52 -7.50 2.02 4.20
C ILE A 52 -7.91 0.54 4.10
N VAL A 53 -8.87 0.13 4.93
CA VAL A 53 -9.33 -1.26 5.08
C VAL A 53 -10.60 -1.46 4.26
N PRO A 54 -10.57 -2.28 3.20
CA PRO A 54 -11.79 -2.63 2.47
C PRO A 54 -12.77 -3.38 3.37
N SER A 55 -14.07 -3.19 3.15
CA SER A 55 -15.09 -4.00 3.84
C SER A 55 -14.99 -5.49 3.47
N GLY A 56 -15.53 -6.36 4.32
CA GLY A 56 -15.60 -7.81 4.06
C GLY A 56 -14.28 -8.56 4.30
N GLN A 57 -13.27 -7.94 4.91
CA GLN A 57 -11.99 -8.56 5.25
C GLN A 57 -12.08 -9.34 6.58
N ARG A 58 -11.15 -10.26 6.79
CA ARG A 58 -10.93 -10.93 8.08
C ARG A 58 -10.02 -10.06 8.93
N ILE A 59 -10.57 -9.48 10.00
CA ILE A 59 -9.88 -8.45 10.80
C ILE A 59 -9.73 -8.92 12.24
N ILE A 60 -8.54 -8.71 12.80
CA ILE A 60 -8.32 -8.76 14.26
C ILE A 60 -7.88 -7.38 14.74
N GLU A 61 -8.55 -6.87 15.77
CA GLU A 61 -8.15 -5.66 16.49
C GLU A 61 -7.64 -6.06 17.88
N ILE A 62 -6.37 -5.73 18.15
CA ILE A 62 -5.71 -5.99 19.43
C ILE A 62 -5.74 -4.70 20.24
N GLY A 63 -6.32 -4.73 21.45
CA GLY A 63 -6.67 -3.55 22.22
C GLY A 63 -7.97 -2.92 21.71
N CYS A 64 -9.00 -3.74 21.48
CA CYS A 64 -10.23 -3.29 20.81
C CYS A 64 -11.14 -2.40 21.68
N GLY A 65 -10.88 -2.31 22.97
CA GLY A 65 -11.76 -1.58 23.91
C GLY A 65 -13.22 -2.00 23.77
N ARG A 66 -14.11 -1.05 23.49
CA ARG A 66 -15.56 -1.28 23.32
C ARG A 66 -15.93 -1.82 21.92
N GLY A 67 -14.98 -2.07 21.02
CA GLY A 67 -15.20 -2.67 19.70
C GLY A 67 -15.70 -1.73 18.60
N ASP A 68 -15.79 -0.42 18.87
CA ASP A 68 -16.38 0.56 17.96
C ASP A 68 -15.60 0.67 16.63
N LEU A 69 -14.28 0.61 16.67
CA LEU A 69 -13.44 0.67 15.49
C LEU A 69 -13.60 -0.59 14.65
N LEU A 70 -13.51 -1.78 15.25
CA LEU A 70 -13.68 -3.05 14.57
C LEU A 70 -15.04 -3.13 13.84
N ALA A 71 -16.11 -2.77 14.54
CA ALA A 71 -17.47 -2.76 13.98
C ALA A 71 -17.60 -1.80 12.80
N SER A 72 -16.96 -0.63 12.89
CA SER A 72 -17.00 0.39 11.84
C SER A 72 -16.40 -0.09 10.51
N LEU A 73 -15.47 -1.04 10.54
CA LEU A 73 -14.78 -1.60 9.37
C LEU A 73 -15.57 -2.66 8.62
N LYS A 74 -16.71 -3.11 9.16
CA LYS A 74 -17.61 -4.10 8.53
C LYS A 74 -16.87 -5.36 8.06
N PRO A 75 -16.18 -6.08 8.96
CA PRO A 75 -15.45 -7.30 8.60
C PRO A 75 -16.40 -8.44 8.20
N SER A 76 -15.93 -9.38 7.34
CA SER A 76 -16.60 -10.65 7.13
C SER A 76 -16.40 -11.62 8.30
N TYR A 77 -15.25 -11.49 8.99
CA TYR A 77 -14.92 -12.17 10.23
C TYR A 77 -14.09 -11.21 11.10
N GLY A 78 -14.68 -10.72 12.18
CA GLY A 78 -14.06 -9.75 13.08
C GLY A 78 -13.77 -10.33 14.45
N VAL A 79 -12.52 -10.19 14.92
CA VAL A 79 -12.10 -10.58 16.25
C VAL A 79 -11.55 -9.35 16.99
N GLY A 80 -12.16 -9.00 18.10
CA GLY A 80 -11.66 -7.98 19.03
C GLY A 80 -10.99 -8.63 20.24
N VAL A 81 -9.80 -8.19 20.58
CA VAL A 81 -9.04 -8.68 21.73
C VAL A 81 -8.74 -7.54 22.68
N ASP A 82 -9.09 -7.69 23.95
CA ASP A 82 -8.71 -6.76 25.01
C ASP A 82 -8.42 -7.52 26.31
N PHE A 83 -7.57 -7.00 27.16
CA PHE A 83 -7.31 -7.62 28.45
C PHE A 83 -8.32 -7.20 29.53
N SER A 84 -9.03 -6.09 29.36
CA SER A 84 -10.10 -5.63 30.26
C SER A 84 -11.38 -6.44 30.05
N ASN A 85 -11.84 -7.07 31.14
CA ASN A 85 -13.08 -7.82 31.11
C ASN A 85 -14.30 -6.95 30.88
N GLU A 86 -14.32 -5.76 31.48
CA GLU A 86 -15.43 -4.84 31.35
C GLU A 86 -15.53 -4.27 29.94
N MET A 87 -14.40 -3.95 29.29
CA MET A 87 -14.39 -3.55 27.87
C MET A 87 -14.98 -4.65 26.99
N ILE A 88 -14.55 -5.90 27.18
CA ILE A 88 -15.06 -7.05 26.41
C ILE A 88 -16.55 -7.29 26.64
N LYS A 89 -17.06 -7.12 27.86
CA LYS A 89 -18.51 -7.20 28.14
C LYS A 89 -19.30 -6.14 27.37
N HIS A 90 -18.85 -4.89 27.40
CA HIS A 90 -19.45 -3.81 26.63
C HIS A 90 -19.43 -4.09 25.13
N ALA A 91 -18.29 -4.55 24.60
CA ALA A 91 -18.14 -4.85 23.20
C ALA A 91 -19.11 -5.96 22.75
N LYS A 92 -19.23 -7.06 23.50
CA LYS A 92 -20.16 -8.18 23.22
C LYS A 92 -21.61 -7.74 23.22
N ASN A 93 -21.99 -6.90 24.18
CA ASN A 93 -23.37 -6.41 24.28
C ASN A 93 -23.71 -5.47 23.12
N ARG A 94 -22.76 -4.67 22.68
CA ARG A 94 -22.96 -3.65 21.64
C ARG A 94 -22.90 -4.23 20.21
N TYR A 95 -22.05 -5.23 20.00
CA TYR A 95 -21.78 -5.83 18.68
C TYR A 95 -21.83 -7.36 18.76
N PRO A 96 -23.01 -7.96 18.95
CA PRO A 96 -23.15 -9.40 19.15
C PRO A 96 -22.72 -10.26 17.95
N ASP A 97 -22.66 -9.68 16.76
CA ASP A 97 -22.24 -10.36 15.53
C ASP A 97 -20.70 -10.47 15.39
N LEU A 98 -19.95 -9.85 16.28
CA LEU A 98 -18.48 -9.90 16.28
C LEU A 98 -17.95 -10.77 17.41
N HIS A 99 -16.75 -11.30 17.23
CA HIS A 99 -16.11 -12.15 18.23
C HIS A 99 -15.21 -11.32 19.14
N PHE A 100 -15.46 -11.32 20.45
CA PHE A 100 -14.64 -10.61 21.43
C PHE A 100 -14.03 -11.58 22.45
N ILE A 101 -12.72 -11.47 22.65
CA ILE A 101 -11.91 -12.38 23.47
C ILE A 101 -11.15 -11.55 24.51
N GLN A 102 -11.32 -11.91 25.79
CA GLN A 102 -10.46 -11.38 26.83
C GLN A 102 -9.10 -12.11 26.79
N ALA A 103 -8.05 -11.43 26.36
CA ALA A 103 -6.71 -12.00 26.29
C ALA A 103 -5.62 -10.92 26.38
N ASP A 104 -4.44 -11.36 26.79
CA ASP A 104 -3.22 -10.55 26.78
C ASP A 104 -2.55 -10.59 25.42
N ALA A 105 -2.31 -9.42 24.82
CA ALA A 105 -1.64 -9.28 23.51
C ALA A 105 -0.30 -10.02 23.42
N HIS A 106 0.45 -10.10 24.53
CA HIS A 106 1.75 -10.78 24.57
C HIS A 106 1.65 -12.33 24.50
N LYS A 107 0.47 -12.89 24.71
CA LYS A 107 0.22 -14.36 24.74
C LYS A 107 -0.79 -14.79 23.68
N LEU A 108 -1.14 -13.91 22.77
CA LEU A 108 -2.14 -14.15 21.75
C LEU A 108 -1.62 -15.15 20.71
N ASP A 109 -2.36 -16.25 20.51
CA ASP A 109 -2.07 -17.28 19.50
C ASP A 109 -3.38 -17.75 18.84
N PRO A 110 -4.02 -16.90 18.02
CA PRO A 110 -5.20 -17.30 17.27
C PRO A 110 -4.82 -18.33 16.21
N LYS A 111 -5.64 -19.38 16.07
CA LYS A 111 -5.42 -20.46 15.09
C LYS A 111 -5.80 -20.05 13.66
N THR A 112 -6.38 -18.87 13.51
CA THR A 112 -6.91 -18.33 12.26
C THR A 112 -5.98 -17.27 11.70
N LYS A 113 -5.83 -17.20 10.37
CA LYS A 113 -5.10 -16.12 9.69
C LYS A 113 -6.04 -14.95 9.38
N PHE A 114 -5.51 -13.74 9.47
CA PHE A 114 -6.25 -12.49 9.24
C PHE A 114 -5.65 -11.69 8.07
N ASP A 115 -6.53 -11.00 7.34
CA ASP A 115 -6.12 -10.10 6.26
C ASP A 115 -5.60 -8.78 6.83
N PHE A 116 -6.21 -8.32 7.94
CA PHE A 116 -5.80 -7.10 8.64
C PHE A 116 -5.63 -7.36 10.14
N VAL A 117 -4.55 -6.83 10.68
CA VAL A 117 -4.27 -6.75 12.12
C VAL A 117 -4.17 -5.29 12.50
N ILE A 118 -4.97 -4.85 13.47
CA ILE A 118 -5.05 -3.45 13.87
C ILE A 118 -4.58 -3.31 15.33
N LEU A 119 -3.65 -2.40 15.55
CA LEU A 119 -3.16 -1.96 16.86
C LEU A 119 -3.42 -0.46 16.97
N SER A 120 -4.63 -0.08 17.38
CA SER A 120 -5.02 1.32 17.52
C SER A 120 -4.58 1.86 18.87
N ASP A 121 -3.56 2.75 18.88
CA ASP A 121 -2.95 3.39 20.04
C ASP A 121 -2.41 2.41 21.11
N LEU A 122 -2.38 1.11 20.77
CA LEU A 122 -2.00 0.05 21.69
C LEU A 122 -0.50 0.05 22.01
N VAL A 123 0.35 0.38 21.04
CA VAL A 123 1.82 0.33 21.22
C VAL A 123 2.31 1.26 22.34
N ASN A 124 1.55 2.31 22.62
CA ASN A 124 1.82 3.22 23.73
C ASN A 124 1.61 2.58 25.10
N ASP A 125 0.81 1.51 25.16
CA ASP A 125 0.41 0.83 26.42
C ASP A 125 1.02 -0.57 26.60
N LEU A 126 1.77 -1.10 25.64
CA LEU A 126 2.38 -2.43 25.73
C LEU A 126 3.60 -2.44 26.64
N TRP A 127 3.80 -3.57 27.36
CA TRP A 127 5.02 -3.83 28.14
C TRP A 127 6.21 -4.11 27.22
N ASP A 128 6.01 -4.98 26.23
CA ASP A 128 7.01 -5.40 25.25
C ASP A 128 6.38 -5.40 23.86
N VAL A 129 6.61 -4.29 23.14
CA VAL A 129 6.06 -4.09 21.79
C VAL A 129 6.64 -5.11 20.82
N GLN A 130 7.94 -5.44 20.94
CA GLN A 130 8.61 -6.37 20.03
C GLN A 130 8.02 -7.78 20.11
N SER A 131 7.76 -8.29 21.31
CA SER A 131 7.17 -9.62 21.48
C SER A 131 5.76 -9.72 20.91
N VAL A 132 4.96 -8.66 21.04
CA VAL A 132 3.61 -8.60 20.42
C VAL A 132 3.71 -8.60 18.90
N LEU A 133 4.61 -7.81 18.32
CA LEU A 133 4.82 -7.78 16.87
C LEU A 133 5.31 -9.13 16.32
N GLN A 134 6.21 -9.82 17.03
CA GLN A 134 6.65 -11.17 16.67
C GLN A 134 5.51 -12.19 16.70
N ASN A 135 4.61 -12.11 17.69
CA ASN A 135 3.43 -12.97 17.75
C ASN A 135 2.47 -12.77 16.59
N ILE A 136 2.30 -11.53 16.12
CA ILE A 136 1.44 -11.18 14.98
C ILE A 136 1.80 -11.99 13.74
N ARG A 137 3.07 -12.29 13.53
CA ARG A 137 3.51 -13.08 12.39
C ARG A 137 2.88 -14.48 12.34
N SER A 138 2.59 -15.07 13.51
CA SER A 138 2.01 -16.44 13.58
C SER A 138 0.61 -16.53 12.99
N PHE A 139 -0.16 -15.44 12.96
CA PHE A 139 -1.55 -15.39 12.44
C PHE A 139 -1.73 -14.43 11.26
N THR A 140 -0.66 -14.13 10.56
CA THR A 140 -0.66 -13.35 9.31
C THR A 140 -0.13 -14.16 8.13
N THR A 141 -0.35 -13.67 6.93
CA THR A 141 0.16 -14.17 5.65
C THR A 141 0.99 -13.07 4.96
N PRO A 142 1.79 -13.36 3.94
CA PRO A 142 2.50 -12.32 3.19
C PRO A 142 1.62 -11.22 2.60
N LYS A 143 0.31 -11.49 2.42
CA LYS A 143 -0.69 -10.55 1.93
C LYS A 143 -1.39 -9.75 3.04
N SER A 144 -1.21 -10.12 4.30
CA SER A 144 -1.81 -9.41 5.44
C SER A 144 -1.25 -7.99 5.58
N ARG A 145 -2.06 -7.11 6.18
CA ARG A 145 -1.65 -5.74 6.53
C ARG A 145 -1.74 -5.55 8.04
N ILE A 146 -0.70 -4.99 8.61
CA ILE A 146 -0.65 -4.58 10.01
C ILE A 146 -0.78 -3.06 10.03
N ILE A 147 -1.81 -2.55 10.69
CA ILE A 147 -2.03 -1.11 10.84
C ILE A 147 -1.77 -0.75 12.30
N ILE A 148 -0.84 0.16 12.51
CA ILE A 148 -0.47 0.65 13.82
C ILE A 148 -0.78 2.14 13.85
N THR A 149 -1.52 2.59 14.86
CA THR A 149 -1.60 4.00 15.21
C THR A 149 -0.85 4.24 16.51
N SER A 150 -0.20 5.39 16.62
CA SER A 150 0.55 5.79 17.82
C SER A 150 0.54 7.29 17.99
N TYR A 151 0.60 7.75 19.24
CA TYR A 151 0.75 9.17 19.52
C TYR A 151 2.15 9.66 19.20
N SER A 152 2.23 10.86 18.62
CA SER A 152 3.50 11.53 18.37
C SER A 152 4.19 11.90 19.67
N ARG A 153 5.48 11.59 19.77
CA ARG A 153 6.33 11.92 20.92
C ARG A 153 6.34 13.42 21.26
N LEU A 154 6.13 14.29 20.28
CA LEU A 154 6.04 15.73 20.52
C LEU A 154 4.86 16.12 21.43
N TRP A 155 3.82 15.29 21.52
CA TRP A 155 2.67 15.52 22.37
C TRP A 155 2.84 15.03 23.81
N GLU A 156 3.95 14.41 24.15
CA GLU A 156 4.25 13.97 25.54
C GLU A 156 4.17 15.13 26.53
N LEU A 157 4.86 16.24 26.23
CA LEU A 157 4.86 17.43 27.08
C LEU A 157 3.49 18.11 27.12
N PRO A 158 2.82 18.43 25.99
CA PRO A 158 1.47 18.98 26.00
C PRO A 158 0.47 18.14 26.82
N PHE A 159 0.43 16.83 26.62
CA PHE A 159 -0.45 15.95 27.40
C PHE A 159 -0.12 15.93 28.88
N SER A 160 1.15 15.99 29.26
CA SER A 160 1.58 16.09 30.66
C SER A 160 1.05 17.36 31.30
N VAL A 161 1.10 18.52 30.59
CA VAL A 161 0.57 19.80 31.05
C VAL A 161 -0.95 19.74 31.16
N PHE A 162 -1.66 19.26 30.13
CA PHE A 162 -3.12 19.13 30.16
C PHE A 162 -3.62 18.22 31.29
N ARG A 163 -2.91 17.15 31.61
CA ARG A 163 -3.22 16.28 32.75
C ARG A 163 -3.02 16.99 34.10
N LYS A 164 -1.94 17.75 34.25
CA LYS A 164 -1.68 18.54 35.46
C LYS A 164 -2.77 19.62 35.68
N LEU A 165 -3.26 20.21 34.61
CA LEU A 165 -4.34 21.18 34.62
C LEU A 165 -5.76 20.56 34.72
N ARG A 166 -5.85 19.21 34.80
CA ARG A 166 -7.12 18.45 34.81
C ARG A 166 -7.98 18.66 33.56
N LEU A 167 -7.37 19.07 32.46
CA LEU A 167 -8.04 19.24 31.17
C LEU A 167 -8.05 17.94 30.33
N ALA A 168 -7.26 16.93 30.70
CA ALA A 168 -7.24 15.61 30.11
C ALA A 168 -7.46 14.52 31.16
N LYS A 169 -8.02 13.36 30.72
CA LYS A 169 -8.23 12.21 31.60
C LYS A 169 -6.89 11.70 32.16
N PRO A 170 -6.88 11.18 33.40
CA PRO A 170 -5.70 10.50 33.94
C PRO A 170 -5.27 9.37 32.99
N ALA A 171 -4.00 9.27 32.70
CA ALA A 171 -3.44 8.17 31.96
C ALA A 171 -2.27 7.55 32.72
N LEU A 172 -2.06 6.27 32.53
CA LEU A 172 -0.91 5.57 33.04
C LEU A 172 0.34 6.00 32.27
N PHE A 173 1.52 5.61 32.79
CA PHE A 173 2.77 5.83 32.08
C PHE A 173 2.75 5.11 30.74
N GLN A 174 3.03 5.83 29.65
CA GLN A 174 2.95 5.36 28.27
C GLN A 174 4.34 5.29 27.62
N ASN A 175 4.48 4.42 26.63
CA ASN A 175 5.62 4.41 25.73
C ASN A 175 5.47 5.56 24.73
N TRP A 176 6.50 6.38 24.59
CA TRP A 176 6.53 7.45 23.60
C TRP A 176 7.52 7.08 22.47
N LEU A 177 7.10 6.12 21.62
CA LEU A 177 7.89 5.62 20.51
C LEU A 177 7.82 6.59 19.33
N THR A 178 8.95 6.81 18.69
CA THR A 178 9.01 7.50 17.40
C THR A 178 8.59 6.53 16.28
N VAL A 179 8.33 7.08 15.10
CA VAL A 179 8.02 6.27 13.91
C VAL A 179 9.21 5.37 13.55
N GLU A 180 10.43 5.87 13.73
CA GLU A 180 11.68 5.15 13.52
C GLU A 180 11.85 3.99 14.51
N ASP A 181 11.50 4.19 15.79
CA ASP A 181 11.50 3.13 16.80
C ASP A 181 10.53 2.01 16.42
N ILE A 182 9.30 2.36 16.01
CA ILE A 182 8.30 1.39 15.58
C ILE A 182 8.77 0.65 14.32
N ALA A 183 9.35 1.35 13.35
CA ALA A 183 9.90 0.73 12.14
C ALA A 183 11.05 -0.23 12.45
N GLY A 184 11.92 0.12 13.41
CA GLY A 184 12.98 -0.76 13.92
C GLY A 184 12.42 -2.02 14.56
N LEU A 185 11.42 -1.89 15.43
CA LEU A 185 10.75 -3.02 16.10
C LEU A 185 10.00 -3.93 15.10
N LEU A 186 9.37 -3.35 14.07
CA LEU A 186 8.77 -4.09 12.97
C LEU A 186 9.82 -4.92 12.24
N SER A 187 10.94 -4.32 11.88
CA SER A 187 12.05 -5.03 11.22
C SER A 187 12.59 -6.20 12.04
N LEU A 188 12.72 -6.04 13.37
CA LEU A 188 13.13 -7.10 14.28
C LEU A 188 12.08 -8.24 14.42
N ALA A 189 10.85 -7.98 14.00
CA ALA A 189 9.77 -8.96 14.00
C ALA A 189 9.50 -9.56 12.60
N ASP A 190 10.43 -9.41 11.63
CA ASP A 190 10.24 -9.79 10.23
C ASP A 190 8.99 -9.17 9.58
N LEU A 191 8.70 -7.94 9.95
CA LEU A 191 7.65 -7.11 9.39
C LEU A 191 8.29 -5.90 8.69
N GLU A 192 7.73 -5.47 7.57
CA GLU A 192 8.26 -4.34 6.82
C GLU A 192 7.22 -3.23 6.66
N VAL A 193 7.64 -1.99 6.81
CA VAL A 193 6.79 -0.83 6.60
C VAL A 193 6.53 -0.65 5.10
N ILE A 194 5.26 -0.54 4.72
CA ILE A 194 4.83 -0.19 3.36
C ILE A 194 4.76 1.33 3.21
N ARG A 195 4.03 1.98 4.13
CA ARG A 195 3.87 3.44 4.16
C ARG A 195 3.56 3.94 5.56
N GLN A 196 3.83 5.22 5.76
CA GLN A 196 3.52 5.93 7.00
C GLN A 196 3.09 7.36 6.69
N TRP A 197 2.23 7.92 7.52
CA TRP A 197 1.83 9.31 7.43
C TRP A 197 1.28 9.81 8.75
N ASP A 198 1.08 11.12 8.81
CA ASP A 198 0.67 11.85 9.99
C ASP A 198 -0.81 12.25 9.89
N GLU A 199 -1.54 12.12 10.99
CA GLU A 199 -2.94 12.47 11.12
C GLU A 199 -3.16 13.40 12.31
N MET A 200 -4.13 14.34 12.13
CA MET A 200 -4.69 15.17 13.17
C MET A 200 -3.68 16.10 13.89
N ILE A 201 -3.81 17.37 13.64
CA ILE A 201 -3.17 18.44 14.43
C ILE A 201 -4.14 18.93 15.52
N TRP A 202 -5.44 18.96 15.22
CA TRP A 202 -6.48 19.55 16.06
C TRP A 202 -7.48 18.48 16.51
N PRO A 203 -7.38 17.97 17.76
CA PRO A 203 -8.22 16.86 18.24
C PRO A 203 -9.60 17.31 18.75
N LEU A 204 -9.97 18.57 18.57
CA LEU A 204 -11.25 19.14 19.04
C LEU A 204 -12.22 19.28 17.88
N ARG A 205 -13.51 19.02 18.13
CA ARG A 205 -14.56 19.29 17.15
C ARG A 205 -14.83 20.80 17.09
N THR A 206 -14.28 21.46 16.10
CA THR A 206 -14.44 22.89 15.86
C THR A 206 -14.86 23.09 14.42
N PRO A 207 -16.11 23.42 14.11
CA PRO A 207 -16.61 23.50 12.73
C PRO A 207 -15.66 24.26 11.81
N ILE A 208 -15.37 23.72 10.62
CA ILE A 208 -14.48 24.27 9.59
C ILE A 208 -13.00 24.17 9.99
N ILE A 209 -12.58 24.58 11.19
CA ILE A 209 -11.18 24.60 11.64
C ILE A 209 -10.61 23.18 11.71
N ASP A 210 -11.31 22.25 12.34
CA ASP A 210 -10.90 20.85 12.46
C ASP A 210 -10.72 20.21 11.07
N THR A 211 -11.66 20.48 10.17
CA THR A 211 -11.58 19.97 8.78
C THR A 211 -10.38 20.56 8.03
N ILE A 212 -10.16 21.87 8.09
CA ILE A 212 -9.02 22.51 7.42
C ILE A 212 -7.69 22.00 7.99
N LEU A 213 -7.54 22.00 9.31
CA LEU A 213 -6.30 21.60 9.96
C LEU A 213 -6.00 20.11 9.75
N ASN A 214 -6.98 19.23 9.99
CA ASN A 214 -6.75 17.79 9.99
C ASN A 214 -6.76 17.18 8.58
N ARG A 215 -7.59 17.72 7.67
CA ARG A 215 -7.68 17.18 6.31
C ARG A 215 -6.60 17.73 5.38
N PHE A 216 -6.24 19.01 5.51
CA PHE A 216 -5.30 19.67 4.58
C PHE A 216 -3.97 20.01 5.23
N VAL A 217 -3.95 20.78 6.30
CA VAL A 217 -2.72 21.33 6.88
C VAL A 217 -1.80 20.24 7.41
N THR A 218 -2.32 19.22 8.08
CA THR A 218 -1.56 18.05 8.58
C THR A 218 -0.78 17.32 7.49
N LYS A 219 -1.21 17.40 6.23
CA LYS A 219 -0.57 16.68 5.11
C LYS A 219 0.58 17.44 4.47
N ILE A 220 0.80 18.70 4.86
CA ILE A 220 1.75 19.63 4.23
C ILE A 220 2.93 19.88 5.16
N TRP A 221 4.15 19.78 4.62
CA TRP A 221 5.35 20.21 5.33
C TRP A 221 5.37 21.75 5.44
N PRO A 222 5.75 22.35 6.59
CA PRO A 222 6.26 21.72 7.81
C PRO A 222 5.21 21.32 8.85
N PHE A 223 3.95 21.63 8.63
CA PHE A 223 2.87 21.50 9.63
C PHE A 223 2.64 20.06 10.11
N LYS A 224 2.91 19.06 9.25
CA LYS A 224 2.80 17.64 9.61
C LYS A 224 3.59 17.25 10.87
N ILE A 225 4.65 18.00 11.22
CA ILE A 225 5.47 17.75 12.41
C ILE A 225 4.64 17.87 13.69
N PHE A 226 3.60 18.74 13.68
CA PHE A 226 2.73 18.95 14.82
C PHE A 226 1.57 17.94 14.92
N ALA A 227 1.55 16.94 14.06
CA ALA A 227 0.50 15.93 14.10
C ALA A 227 0.51 15.16 15.41
N LEU A 228 -0.70 14.87 15.90
CA LEU A 228 -0.93 14.12 17.13
C LEU A 228 -0.66 12.63 16.94
N THR A 229 -0.99 12.09 15.77
CA THR A 229 -1.02 10.65 15.54
C THR A 229 -0.25 10.29 14.29
N HIS A 230 0.54 9.23 14.39
CA HIS A 230 1.18 8.56 13.27
C HIS A 230 0.38 7.31 12.90
N ILE A 231 0.23 7.06 11.60
CA ILE A 231 -0.35 5.82 11.08
C ILE A 231 0.71 5.11 10.25
N ILE A 232 0.95 3.85 10.59
CA ILE A 232 1.94 3.00 9.94
C ILE A 232 1.21 1.79 9.37
N VAL A 233 1.42 1.49 8.09
CA VAL A 233 0.96 0.28 7.43
C VAL A 233 2.18 -0.58 7.13
N ALA A 234 2.17 -1.78 7.68
CA ALA A 234 3.22 -2.76 7.50
C ALA A 234 2.67 -4.09 6.94
N LYS A 235 3.56 -4.98 6.53
CA LYS A 235 3.23 -6.34 6.10
C LYS A 235 4.30 -7.32 6.59
N PRO A 236 3.98 -8.63 6.69
CA PRO A 236 5.01 -9.65 6.92
C PRO A 236 5.99 -9.72 5.75
N CYS A 237 7.28 -9.86 6.07
CA CYS A 237 8.27 -10.22 5.06
C CYS A 237 7.94 -11.61 4.49
N ALA A 238 7.97 -11.74 3.18
CA ALA A 238 7.68 -13.02 2.54
C ALA A 238 8.78 -14.05 2.84
N ASN A 239 8.38 -15.28 3.15
CA ASN A 239 9.27 -16.42 3.18
C ASN A 239 9.18 -17.14 1.84
N ASN A 240 10.30 -17.61 1.30
CA ASN A 240 10.34 -18.32 0.02
C ASN A 240 9.39 -19.54 -0.04
N ALA A 241 9.13 -20.19 1.10
CA ALA A 241 8.22 -21.34 1.17
C ALA A 241 6.73 -20.99 1.01
N GLU A 242 6.37 -19.70 1.13
CA GLU A 242 4.97 -19.23 1.03
C GLU A 242 4.65 -18.64 -0.35
N LEU A 243 5.64 -18.60 -1.25
CA LEU A 243 5.51 -18.02 -2.58
C LEU A 243 5.31 -19.13 -3.64
N PRO A 244 4.61 -18.86 -4.75
CA PRO A 244 4.53 -19.80 -5.87
C PRO A 244 5.92 -20.15 -6.39
N SER A 245 6.20 -21.43 -6.62
CA SER A 245 7.53 -21.90 -6.97
C SER A 245 8.00 -21.44 -8.37
N ALA A 246 7.06 -21.24 -9.30
CA ALA A 246 7.36 -20.78 -10.66
C ALA A 246 6.10 -20.15 -11.30
N PRO A 247 5.70 -18.92 -10.93
CA PRO A 247 4.54 -18.28 -11.52
C PRO A 247 4.72 -18.02 -13.01
N LYS A 248 3.67 -18.25 -13.80
CA LYS A 248 3.65 -17.95 -15.23
C LYS A 248 3.55 -16.45 -15.48
N VAL A 249 4.11 -16.00 -16.59
CA VAL A 249 4.20 -14.59 -16.96
C VAL A 249 3.45 -14.29 -18.24
N SER A 250 2.61 -13.24 -18.23
CA SER A 250 2.04 -12.64 -19.44
C SER A 250 2.70 -11.29 -19.68
N VAL A 251 3.39 -11.15 -20.81
CA VAL A 251 3.99 -9.89 -21.25
C VAL A 251 3.06 -9.24 -22.25
N ILE A 252 2.48 -8.11 -21.88
CA ILE A 252 1.56 -7.32 -22.71
C ILE A 252 2.37 -6.27 -23.46
N VAL A 253 2.24 -6.29 -24.79
CA VAL A 253 2.95 -5.42 -25.73
C VAL A 253 1.93 -4.55 -26.48
N PRO A 254 1.63 -3.35 -25.99
CA PRO A 254 0.85 -2.38 -26.76
C PRO A 254 1.67 -1.90 -27.94
N ALA A 255 1.22 -2.17 -29.16
CA ALA A 255 1.96 -1.84 -30.39
C ALA A 255 1.13 -0.91 -31.30
N ARG A 256 1.74 0.21 -31.70
CA ARG A 256 1.16 1.12 -32.70
C ARG A 256 2.26 1.77 -33.49
N ASN A 257 2.34 1.50 -34.80
CA ASN A 257 3.38 1.94 -35.72
C ASN A 257 4.78 1.52 -35.24
N GLU A 258 4.94 0.23 -34.93
CA GLU A 258 6.15 -0.35 -34.37
C GLU A 258 6.61 -1.60 -35.17
N GLU A 259 6.26 -1.67 -36.47
CA GLU A 259 6.60 -2.78 -37.37
C GLU A 259 8.06 -3.26 -37.24
N GLY A 260 9.02 -2.29 -37.26
CA GLY A 260 10.46 -2.60 -37.21
C GLY A 260 10.95 -3.21 -35.89
N ASN A 261 10.15 -3.19 -34.83
CA ASN A 261 10.53 -3.72 -33.51
C ASN A 261 9.95 -5.11 -33.22
N ILE A 262 8.91 -5.55 -33.94
CA ILE A 262 8.15 -6.77 -33.60
C ILE A 262 9.04 -8.02 -33.59
N VAL A 263 9.85 -8.24 -34.62
CA VAL A 263 10.73 -9.42 -34.70
C VAL A 263 11.74 -9.43 -33.55
N ARG A 264 12.25 -8.25 -33.16
CA ARG A 264 13.19 -8.13 -32.04
C ARG A 264 12.52 -8.45 -30.71
N ILE A 265 11.25 -8.10 -30.50
CA ILE A 265 10.50 -8.44 -29.28
C ILE A 265 10.44 -9.97 -29.12
N PHE A 266 10.08 -10.70 -30.17
CA PHE A 266 10.05 -12.17 -30.14
C PHE A 266 11.41 -12.78 -29.81
N ALA A 267 12.50 -12.22 -30.36
CA ALA A 267 13.85 -12.71 -30.15
C ALA A 267 14.44 -12.38 -28.77
N SER A 268 14.06 -11.24 -28.18
CA SER A 268 14.75 -10.69 -27.01
C SER A 268 13.98 -10.83 -25.68
N VAL A 269 12.66 -11.09 -25.68
CA VAL A 269 11.92 -11.35 -24.44
C VAL A 269 12.30 -12.75 -23.92
N PRO A 270 12.91 -12.86 -22.71
CA PRO A 270 13.34 -14.14 -22.17
C PRO A 270 12.18 -14.98 -21.61
N GLU A 271 12.40 -16.26 -21.44
CA GLU A 271 11.52 -17.14 -20.69
C GLU A 271 11.68 -16.87 -19.18
N MET A 272 10.56 -16.81 -18.46
CA MET A 272 10.52 -16.52 -17.01
C MET A 272 9.55 -17.48 -16.29
N GLY A 273 9.93 -17.88 -15.09
CA GLY A 273 9.08 -18.71 -14.23
C GLY A 273 8.59 -20.00 -14.86
N GLY A 274 7.30 -20.26 -14.76
CA GLY A 274 6.63 -21.44 -15.33
C GLY A 274 6.27 -21.29 -16.81
N GLY A 275 6.82 -20.30 -17.50
CA GLY A 275 6.61 -19.99 -18.91
C GLY A 275 6.16 -18.54 -19.13
N THR A 276 6.44 -18.03 -20.33
CA THR A 276 6.15 -16.65 -20.73
C THR A 276 5.28 -16.63 -21.98
N GLU A 277 4.10 -16.02 -21.91
CA GLU A 277 3.29 -15.71 -23.08
C GLU A 277 3.45 -14.24 -23.50
N LEU A 278 3.32 -13.97 -24.80
CA LEU A 278 3.32 -12.63 -25.38
C LEU A 278 1.91 -12.26 -25.85
N ILE A 279 1.39 -11.12 -25.40
CA ILE A 279 0.09 -10.62 -25.83
C ILE A 279 0.28 -9.27 -26.50
N PHE A 280 0.25 -9.29 -27.83
CA PHE A 280 0.30 -8.07 -28.61
C PHE A 280 -1.09 -7.46 -28.72
N VAL A 281 -1.18 -6.17 -28.43
CA VAL A 281 -2.41 -5.39 -28.61
C VAL A 281 -2.15 -4.28 -29.62
N GLU A 282 -2.64 -4.48 -30.82
CA GLU A 282 -2.46 -3.54 -31.94
C GLU A 282 -3.44 -2.39 -31.84
N GLY A 283 -2.90 -1.16 -31.90
CA GLY A 283 -3.59 0.10 -31.60
C GLY A 283 -3.88 0.98 -32.82
N HIS A 284 -4.50 0.46 -33.88
CA HIS A 284 -4.87 1.20 -35.11
C HIS A 284 -3.63 1.78 -35.82
N SER A 285 -2.65 0.94 -36.10
CA SER A 285 -1.45 1.32 -36.86
C SER A 285 -1.77 1.69 -38.31
N THR A 286 -0.94 2.55 -38.87
CA THR A 286 -0.98 2.96 -40.28
C THR A 286 0.11 2.30 -41.11
N ASP A 287 1.01 1.56 -40.46
CA ASP A 287 2.06 0.72 -41.05
C ASP A 287 1.68 -0.77 -40.96
N ASP A 288 2.60 -1.66 -41.38
CA ASP A 288 2.39 -3.10 -41.39
C ASP A 288 2.57 -3.80 -40.02
N THR A 289 2.44 -3.05 -38.90
CA THR A 289 2.57 -3.60 -37.54
C THR A 289 1.69 -4.85 -37.32
N TYR A 290 0.41 -4.81 -37.73
CA TYR A 290 -0.51 -5.94 -37.52
C TYR A 290 -0.09 -7.20 -38.26
N SER A 291 0.17 -7.08 -39.58
CA SER A 291 0.60 -8.20 -40.44
C SER A 291 1.95 -8.76 -40.03
N THR A 292 2.85 -7.91 -39.55
CA THR A 292 4.17 -8.31 -39.04
C THR A 292 4.03 -9.11 -37.75
N ILE A 293 3.16 -8.70 -36.79
CA ILE A 293 2.88 -9.48 -35.59
C ILE A 293 2.29 -10.85 -35.95
N GLU A 294 1.29 -10.89 -36.84
CA GLU A 294 0.67 -12.15 -37.28
C GLU A 294 1.71 -13.13 -37.88
N SER A 295 2.58 -12.61 -38.75
CA SER A 295 3.65 -13.37 -39.37
C SER A 295 4.70 -13.87 -38.35
N ALA A 296 5.06 -13.01 -37.38
CA ALA A 296 5.99 -13.37 -36.33
C ALA A 296 5.42 -14.44 -35.40
N ILE A 297 4.12 -14.41 -35.07
CA ILE A 297 3.48 -15.50 -34.29
C ILE A 297 3.55 -16.82 -35.06
N LYS A 298 3.23 -16.83 -36.38
CA LYS A 298 3.30 -18.02 -37.21
C LYS A 298 4.72 -18.58 -37.29
N ALA A 299 5.74 -17.71 -37.32
CA ALA A 299 7.16 -18.09 -37.35
C ALA A 299 7.68 -18.62 -36.01
N ASN A 300 7.00 -18.34 -34.89
CA ASN A 300 7.40 -18.74 -33.54
C ASN A 300 6.34 -19.60 -32.82
N PRO A 301 5.93 -20.76 -33.37
CA PRO A 301 4.82 -21.58 -32.86
C PRO A 301 5.08 -22.16 -31.46
N HIS A 302 6.34 -22.20 -31.02
CA HIS A 302 6.72 -22.70 -29.70
C HIS A 302 6.50 -21.72 -28.59
N ARG A 303 6.29 -20.43 -28.91
CA ARG A 303 6.08 -19.38 -27.97
C ARG A 303 4.58 -19.05 -27.86
N PRO A 304 3.92 -19.29 -26.72
CA PRO A 304 2.53 -18.89 -26.54
C PRO A 304 2.38 -17.39 -26.83
N SER A 305 1.61 -17.05 -27.86
CA SER A 305 1.45 -15.67 -28.28
C SER A 305 0.03 -15.40 -28.79
N GLN A 306 -0.48 -14.20 -28.52
CA GLN A 306 -1.80 -13.75 -28.96
C GLN A 306 -1.66 -12.38 -29.65
N LEU A 307 -2.48 -12.15 -30.67
CA LEU A 307 -2.67 -10.85 -31.31
C LEU A 307 -4.10 -10.39 -31.09
N LEU A 308 -4.26 -9.26 -30.43
CA LEU A 308 -5.53 -8.61 -30.18
C LEU A 308 -5.58 -7.29 -30.91
N ARG A 309 -6.78 -6.91 -31.38
CA ARG A 309 -7.01 -5.57 -31.94
C ARG A 309 -7.74 -4.72 -30.94
N GLN A 310 -7.22 -3.55 -30.64
CA GLN A 310 -7.82 -2.59 -29.75
C GLN A 310 -9.10 -2.00 -30.36
N GLU A 311 -10.18 -1.90 -29.58
CA GLU A 311 -11.41 -1.22 -30.00
C GLU A 311 -11.40 0.24 -29.61
N GLY A 312 -10.87 0.55 -28.43
CA GLY A 312 -10.75 1.91 -27.90
C GLY A 312 -9.53 2.65 -28.42
N LYS A 313 -9.04 3.61 -27.66
CA LYS A 313 -7.88 4.44 -28.01
C LYS A 313 -6.93 4.61 -26.82
N GLY A 314 -5.63 4.69 -27.15
CA GLY A 314 -4.58 4.99 -26.18
C GLY A 314 -4.00 3.73 -25.52
N LYS A 315 -2.81 3.89 -24.91
CA LYS A 315 -2.05 2.80 -24.29
C LYS A 315 -2.82 2.10 -23.17
N GLY A 316 -3.51 2.87 -22.32
CA GLY A 316 -4.25 2.33 -21.19
C GLY A 316 -5.34 1.33 -21.58
N ASP A 317 -6.05 1.60 -22.67
CA ASP A 317 -7.08 0.69 -23.20
C ASP A 317 -6.43 -0.60 -23.74
N ALA A 318 -5.33 -0.47 -24.50
CA ALA A 318 -4.58 -1.63 -25.00
C ALA A 318 -4.05 -2.51 -23.85
N VAL A 319 -3.48 -1.92 -22.82
CA VAL A 319 -2.99 -2.65 -21.63
C VAL A 319 -4.14 -3.39 -20.94
N ARG A 320 -5.28 -2.73 -20.74
CA ARG A 320 -6.47 -3.37 -20.12
C ARG A 320 -6.99 -4.54 -20.93
N LEU A 321 -7.02 -4.41 -22.25
CA LEU A 321 -7.42 -5.49 -23.14
C LEU A 321 -6.46 -6.68 -23.05
N GLY A 322 -5.15 -6.43 -23.06
CA GLY A 322 -4.12 -7.45 -22.88
C GLY A 322 -4.23 -8.15 -21.53
N PHE A 323 -4.38 -7.41 -20.45
CA PHE A 323 -4.54 -7.96 -19.09
C PHE A 323 -5.79 -8.85 -18.96
N LYS A 324 -6.88 -8.49 -19.64
CA LYS A 324 -8.12 -9.30 -19.66
C LYS A 324 -7.90 -10.68 -20.29
N HIS A 325 -7.03 -10.79 -21.29
CA HIS A 325 -6.75 -12.03 -22.03
C HIS A 325 -5.52 -12.80 -21.49
N ALA A 326 -4.82 -12.23 -20.52
CA ALA A 326 -3.65 -12.84 -19.91
C ALA A 326 -4.00 -14.10 -19.11
N ASN A 327 -3.19 -15.17 -19.30
CA ASN A 327 -3.33 -16.43 -18.56
C ASN A 327 -2.27 -16.59 -17.45
N GLY A 328 -1.23 -15.75 -17.45
CA GLY A 328 -0.15 -15.80 -16.45
C GLY A 328 -0.59 -15.28 -15.09
N ASP A 329 0.15 -15.70 -14.07
CA ASP A 329 -0.02 -15.24 -12.67
C ASP A 329 0.53 -13.82 -12.48
N ILE A 330 1.56 -13.47 -13.26
CA ILE A 330 2.24 -12.18 -13.27
C ILE A 330 1.96 -11.48 -14.59
N LEU A 331 1.56 -10.21 -14.50
CA LEU A 331 1.31 -9.32 -15.63
C LEU A 331 2.46 -8.34 -15.77
N MET A 332 3.02 -8.21 -16.97
CA MET A 332 4.09 -7.26 -17.29
C MET A 332 3.72 -6.41 -18.50
N ILE A 333 4.04 -5.13 -18.46
CA ILE A 333 3.91 -4.21 -19.60
C ILE A 333 5.30 -4.01 -20.20
N LEU A 334 5.43 -4.27 -21.51
CA LEU A 334 6.60 -3.97 -22.31
C LEU A 334 6.21 -3.02 -23.45
N ASP A 335 6.78 -1.82 -23.45
CA ASP A 335 6.57 -0.89 -24.56
C ASP A 335 7.25 -1.42 -25.83
N ALA A 336 6.51 -1.43 -26.95
CA ALA A 336 6.98 -1.98 -28.22
C ALA A 336 8.15 -1.21 -28.85
N ASP A 337 8.47 -0.02 -28.34
CA ASP A 337 9.59 0.81 -28.82
C ASP A 337 10.97 0.33 -28.31
N LEU A 338 10.98 -0.70 -27.45
CA LEU A 338 12.20 -1.31 -26.89
C LEU A 338 13.16 -0.33 -26.19
N THR A 339 12.65 0.80 -25.74
CA THR A 339 13.41 1.77 -24.92
C THR A 339 13.75 1.17 -23.55
N VAL A 340 12.94 0.24 -23.07
CA VAL A 340 13.25 -0.66 -21.95
C VAL A 340 13.72 -1.98 -22.53
N PRO A 341 14.95 -2.43 -22.26
CA PRO A 341 15.45 -3.70 -22.76
C PRO A 341 14.60 -4.89 -22.29
N PRO A 342 14.05 -5.72 -23.18
CA PRO A 342 13.32 -6.93 -22.76
C PRO A 342 14.14 -7.86 -21.89
N GLU A 343 15.46 -7.87 -22.07
CA GLU A 343 16.41 -8.66 -21.29
C GLU A 343 16.44 -8.26 -19.80
N ASP A 344 15.94 -7.08 -19.44
CA ASP A 344 15.81 -6.64 -18.04
C ASP A 344 14.56 -7.18 -17.36
N LEU A 345 13.57 -7.74 -18.08
CA LEU A 345 12.31 -8.25 -17.51
C LEU A 345 12.50 -9.30 -16.41
N PRO A 346 13.47 -10.24 -16.47
CA PRO A 346 13.72 -11.17 -15.38
C PRO A 346 14.00 -10.50 -14.04
N ARG A 347 14.63 -9.33 -14.02
CA ARG A 347 14.88 -8.58 -12.78
C ARG A 347 13.58 -8.13 -12.11
N PHE A 348 12.59 -7.74 -12.90
CA PHE A 348 11.25 -7.40 -12.40
C PHE A 348 10.52 -8.62 -11.88
N TYR A 349 10.62 -9.73 -12.63
CA TYR A 349 10.07 -11.02 -12.23
C TYR A 349 10.63 -11.46 -10.86
N GLU A 350 11.94 -11.44 -10.69
CA GLU A 350 12.61 -11.86 -9.45
C GLU A 350 12.17 -11.03 -8.24
N VAL A 351 12.04 -9.70 -8.39
CA VAL A 351 11.60 -8.83 -7.32
C VAL A 351 10.17 -9.16 -6.88
N LEU A 352 9.28 -9.45 -7.83
CA LEU A 352 7.88 -9.79 -7.53
C LEU A 352 7.77 -11.23 -6.99
N ALA A 353 8.38 -12.20 -7.68
CA ALA A 353 8.33 -13.62 -7.34
C ALA A 353 8.99 -13.93 -5.99
N SER A 354 10.01 -13.17 -5.59
CA SER A 354 10.63 -13.28 -4.26
C SER A 354 9.84 -12.59 -3.13
N GLY A 355 8.69 -11.95 -3.43
CA GLY A 355 7.87 -11.26 -2.44
C GLY A 355 8.47 -9.97 -1.88
N LYS A 356 9.58 -9.48 -2.46
CA LYS A 356 10.19 -8.19 -2.09
C LYS A 356 9.30 -7.00 -2.42
N ALA A 357 8.42 -7.17 -3.42
CA ALA A 357 7.39 -6.20 -3.79
C ALA A 357 6.10 -6.92 -4.18
N GLU A 358 5.01 -6.16 -4.26
CA GLU A 358 3.71 -6.60 -4.79
C GLU A 358 3.35 -5.87 -6.08
N PHE A 359 4.00 -4.73 -6.30
CA PHE A 359 3.97 -3.94 -7.53
C PHE A 359 5.39 -3.46 -7.86
N VAL A 360 5.86 -3.70 -9.08
CA VAL A 360 7.22 -3.29 -9.51
C VAL A 360 7.10 -2.26 -10.63
N ASN A 361 7.77 -1.13 -10.42
CA ASN A 361 7.83 -0.02 -11.37
C ASN A 361 9.25 0.10 -11.95
N GLY A 362 9.35 0.31 -13.26
CA GLY A 362 10.65 0.62 -13.87
C GLY A 362 11.09 2.07 -13.56
N VAL A 363 12.36 2.30 -13.36
CA VAL A 363 12.91 3.65 -13.17
C VAL A 363 14.10 3.90 -14.10
N ARG A 364 13.97 4.92 -14.95
CA ARG A 364 14.95 5.33 -15.94
C ARG A 364 15.99 6.32 -15.42
N LEU A 365 15.70 6.98 -14.31
CA LEU A 365 16.43 8.16 -13.81
C LEU A 365 17.62 7.82 -12.91
N VAL A 366 17.94 6.54 -12.72
CA VAL A 366 19.04 6.09 -11.82
C VAL A 366 20.36 5.97 -12.54
N TYR A 367 20.35 5.42 -13.75
CA TYR A 367 21.56 5.26 -14.56
C TYR A 367 21.76 6.43 -15.51
N PRO A 368 23.02 6.73 -15.91
CA PRO A 368 23.27 7.68 -16.97
C PRO A 368 22.51 7.29 -18.23
N MET A 369 21.73 8.22 -18.77
CA MET A 369 21.01 8.03 -20.03
C MET A 369 21.88 8.35 -21.22
N GLU A 370 21.60 7.74 -22.37
CA GLU A 370 22.22 8.14 -23.63
C GLU A 370 21.95 9.62 -23.91
N LYS A 371 22.91 10.32 -24.58
CA LYS A 371 22.98 11.79 -24.62
C LYS A 371 21.71 12.49 -25.11
N GLU A 372 20.92 11.82 -25.94
CA GLU A 372 19.66 12.38 -26.48
C GLU A 372 18.38 11.80 -25.88
N ALA A 373 18.48 10.79 -25.02
CA ALA A 373 17.33 10.07 -24.48
C ALA A 373 16.41 10.97 -23.62
N MET A 374 16.94 12.01 -22.95
CA MET A 374 16.12 12.91 -22.17
C MET A 374 16.73 14.33 -22.05
N ARG A 375 15.94 15.37 -22.39
CA ARG A 375 16.35 16.78 -22.29
C ARG A 375 16.21 17.29 -20.85
N PHE A 376 17.04 18.29 -20.49
CA PHE A 376 17.12 18.85 -19.13
C PHE A 376 15.77 19.20 -18.49
N PHE A 377 14.88 19.88 -19.21
CA PHE A 377 13.54 20.22 -18.69
C PHE A 377 12.65 19.00 -18.40
N ASN A 378 12.86 17.89 -19.11
CA ASN A 378 12.15 16.65 -18.83
C ASN A 378 12.65 16.02 -17.52
N ILE A 379 13.93 16.13 -17.23
CA ILE A 379 14.51 15.66 -15.95
C ILE A 379 13.92 16.46 -14.79
N LEU A 380 13.87 17.79 -14.92
CA LEU A 380 13.30 18.67 -13.87
C LEU A 380 11.81 18.37 -13.65
N GLY A 381 11.03 18.24 -14.73
CA GLY A 381 9.62 17.86 -14.65
C GLY A 381 9.42 16.50 -14.00
N ASN A 382 10.18 15.48 -14.40
CA ASN A 382 10.13 14.15 -13.81
C ASN A 382 10.48 14.19 -12.30
N LYS A 383 11.48 14.99 -11.89
CA LYS A 383 11.82 15.15 -10.48
C LYS A 383 10.68 15.76 -9.67
N PHE A 384 10.04 16.80 -10.21
CA PHE A 384 8.86 17.40 -9.58
C PHE A 384 7.73 16.38 -9.41
N PHE A 385 7.37 15.67 -10.48
CA PHE A 385 6.31 14.66 -10.41
C PHE A 385 6.71 13.47 -9.50
N SER A 386 7.97 13.05 -9.50
CA SER A 386 8.49 12.05 -8.57
C SER A 386 8.21 12.44 -7.11
N LEU A 387 8.52 13.67 -6.73
CA LEU A 387 8.27 14.17 -5.37
C LEU A 387 6.77 14.26 -5.07
N ALA A 388 5.96 14.77 -6.01
CA ALA A 388 4.52 14.89 -5.87
C ALA A 388 3.85 13.51 -5.70
N PHE A 389 4.23 12.52 -6.51
CA PHE A 389 3.69 11.17 -6.42
C PHE A 389 4.20 10.43 -5.18
N SER A 390 5.47 10.58 -4.80
CA SER A 390 5.97 10.01 -3.54
C SER A 390 5.19 10.53 -2.32
N TRP A 391 4.92 11.83 -2.29
CA TRP A 391 4.07 12.44 -1.26
C TRP A 391 2.64 11.91 -1.31
N LEU A 392 2.06 11.80 -2.51
CA LEU A 392 0.70 11.36 -2.73
C LEU A 392 0.49 9.90 -2.29
N LEU A 393 1.36 9.00 -2.74
CA LEU A 393 1.24 7.56 -2.51
C LEU A 393 1.78 7.13 -1.13
N GLY A 394 2.60 7.97 -0.50
CA GLY A 394 3.27 7.65 0.77
C GLY A 394 4.36 6.59 0.64
N GLN A 395 4.83 6.34 -0.58
CA GLN A 395 5.94 5.44 -0.92
C GLN A 395 6.87 6.13 -1.90
N PRO A 396 8.18 5.88 -1.88
CA PRO A 396 9.12 6.53 -2.79
C PRO A 396 8.88 6.08 -4.24
N ILE A 397 8.61 7.03 -5.12
CA ILE A 397 8.46 6.84 -6.57
C ILE A 397 9.39 7.82 -7.28
N LYS A 398 10.35 7.32 -8.02
CA LYS A 398 11.35 8.14 -8.74
C LYS A 398 10.96 8.41 -10.19
N ASP A 399 10.23 7.49 -10.83
CA ASP A 399 9.80 7.61 -12.21
C ASP A 399 8.33 7.19 -12.38
N THR A 400 7.48 8.16 -12.66
CA THR A 400 6.03 7.93 -12.85
C THR A 400 5.66 7.56 -14.29
N LEU A 401 6.56 7.85 -15.25
CA LEU A 401 6.30 7.74 -16.69
C LEU A 401 7.01 6.55 -17.35
N CYS A 402 7.70 5.70 -16.58
CA CYS A 402 8.21 4.45 -17.14
C CYS A 402 7.03 3.52 -17.43
N GLY A 403 6.94 3.06 -18.68
CA GLY A 403 5.82 2.20 -19.10
C GLY A 403 5.89 0.78 -18.55
N THR A 404 7.06 0.30 -18.12
CA THR A 404 7.21 -1.05 -17.58
C THR A 404 6.69 -1.12 -16.16
N LYS A 405 5.60 -1.83 -15.97
CA LYS A 405 4.96 -2.13 -14.69
C LYS A 405 4.67 -3.61 -14.58
N VAL A 406 4.92 -4.17 -13.41
CA VAL A 406 4.77 -5.60 -13.15
C VAL A 406 4.02 -5.82 -11.85
N LEU A 407 3.01 -6.68 -11.88
CA LEU A 407 2.16 -6.95 -10.72
C LEU A 407 1.54 -8.35 -10.82
N TRP A 408 1.03 -8.85 -9.70
CA TRP A 408 0.23 -10.07 -9.70
C TRP A 408 -1.12 -9.86 -10.39
N LYS A 409 -1.57 -10.82 -11.19
CA LYS A 409 -2.89 -10.80 -11.84
C LYS A 409 -4.02 -10.63 -10.80
N ALA A 410 -3.94 -11.36 -9.69
CA ALA A 410 -4.91 -11.25 -8.61
C ALA A 410 -4.98 -9.83 -8.01
N ASP A 411 -3.86 -9.11 -7.90
CA ASP A 411 -3.87 -7.73 -7.43
C ASP A 411 -4.38 -6.77 -8.49
N TYR A 412 -4.09 -7.01 -9.78
CA TYR A 412 -4.70 -6.26 -10.88
C TYR A 412 -6.22 -6.39 -10.89
N GLU A 413 -6.77 -7.60 -10.70
CA GLU A 413 -8.22 -7.83 -10.63
C GLU A 413 -8.86 -7.01 -9.50
N ARG A 414 -8.22 -6.92 -8.34
CA ARG A 414 -8.67 -6.06 -7.22
C ARG A 414 -8.62 -4.57 -7.58
N ILE A 415 -7.56 -4.13 -8.27
CA ILE A 415 -7.44 -2.76 -8.79
C ILE A 415 -8.56 -2.48 -9.79
N ALA A 416 -8.82 -3.40 -10.71
CA ALA A 416 -9.84 -3.26 -11.74
C ALA A 416 -11.25 -3.10 -11.16
N VAL A 417 -11.61 -3.85 -10.14
CA VAL A 417 -12.89 -3.70 -9.40
C VAL A 417 -13.00 -2.31 -8.77
N SER A 418 -11.90 -1.77 -8.27
CA SER A 418 -11.87 -0.47 -7.58
C SER A 418 -11.68 0.73 -8.53
N ARG A 419 -11.59 0.50 -9.85
CA ARG A 419 -11.28 1.56 -10.84
C ARG A 419 -12.29 2.68 -10.87
N SER A 420 -13.59 2.38 -10.68
CA SER A 420 -14.65 3.39 -10.64
C SER A 420 -14.40 4.48 -9.57
N TYR A 421 -13.62 4.18 -8.54
CA TYR A 421 -13.24 5.15 -7.51
C TYR A 421 -12.40 6.31 -8.07
N PHE A 422 -11.51 6.02 -9.04
CA PHE A 422 -10.65 7.02 -9.69
C PHE A 422 -11.24 7.54 -11.01
N GLY A 423 -12.24 6.87 -11.60
CA GLY A 423 -12.85 7.22 -12.88
C GLY A 423 -11.94 6.94 -14.09
N ASP A 424 -12.45 7.20 -15.30
CA ASP A 424 -11.73 6.95 -16.57
C ASP A 424 -10.82 8.13 -16.97
N PHE A 425 -10.07 8.69 -16.04
CA PHE A 425 -9.26 9.89 -16.27
C PHE A 425 -7.82 9.60 -16.71
N ASP A 426 -7.40 8.34 -16.84
CA ASP A 426 -6.01 7.97 -17.17
C ASP A 426 -5.80 7.62 -18.66
N PRO A 427 -5.34 8.57 -19.50
CA PRO A 427 -5.06 8.31 -20.91
C PRO A 427 -3.77 7.49 -21.13
N PHE A 428 -2.91 7.37 -20.11
CA PHE A 428 -1.62 6.67 -20.20
C PHE A 428 -1.73 5.21 -19.76
N GLY A 429 -2.73 4.86 -18.92
CA GLY A 429 -2.89 3.52 -18.35
C GLY A 429 -1.89 3.15 -17.27
N ASP A 430 -1.05 4.11 -16.88
CA ASP A 430 0.02 3.91 -15.91
C ASP A 430 -0.39 4.33 -14.50
N PHE A 431 -1.27 5.31 -14.39
CA PHE A 431 -1.62 5.97 -13.12
C PHE A 431 -2.75 5.27 -12.40
N ASP A 432 -3.71 4.68 -13.10
CA ASP A 432 -4.75 3.87 -12.48
C ASP A 432 -4.13 2.66 -11.75
N LEU A 433 -3.06 2.09 -12.30
CA LEU A 433 -2.30 1.01 -11.67
C LEU A 433 -1.56 1.49 -10.40
N LEU A 434 -0.86 2.63 -10.46
CA LEU A 434 -0.15 3.19 -9.31
C LEU A 434 -1.11 3.63 -8.19
N PHE A 435 -2.21 4.30 -8.55
CA PHE A 435 -3.21 4.73 -7.58
C PHE A 435 -3.96 3.54 -6.98
N GLY A 436 -4.29 2.54 -7.79
CA GLY A 436 -4.90 1.30 -7.35
C GLY A 436 -3.99 0.51 -6.39
N ALA A 437 -2.70 0.39 -6.73
CA ALA A 437 -1.71 -0.24 -5.87
C ALA A 437 -1.60 0.48 -4.51
N ALA A 438 -1.55 1.81 -4.50
CA ALA A 438 -1.51 2.60 -3.27
C ALA A 438 -2.79 2.46 -2.45
N LYS A 439 -3.97 2.45 -3.09
CA LYS A 439 -5.27 2.25 -2.43
C LYS A 439 -5.37 0.89 -1.76
N LEU A 440 -4.83 -0.14 -2.39
CA LEU A 440 -4.77 -1.50 -1.85
C LEU A 440 -3.61 -1.71 -0.84
N ASN A 441 -2.83 -0.67 -0.55
CA ASN A 441 -1.63 -0.75 0.29
C ASN A 441 -0.62 -1.80 -0.22
N LEU A 442 -0.46 -1.93 -1.54
CA LEU A 442 0.56 -2.81 -2.11
C LEU A 442 1.93 -2.18 -1.91
N LYS A 443 2.91 -3.02 -1.60
CA LYS A 443 4.31 -2.58 -1.55
C LYS A 443 4.82 -2.35 -2.96
N ILE A 444 5.16 -1.08 -3.28
CA ILE A 444 5.73 -0.66 -4.55
C ILE A 444 7.26 -0.66 -4.42
N SER A 445 7.94 -1.30 -5.36
CA SER A 445 9.41 -1.22 -5.50
C SER A 445 9.79 -0.80 -6.90
N GLU A 446 10.95 -0.18 -7.04
CA GLU A 446 11.45 0.31 -8.32
C GLU A 446 12.69 -0.46 -8.76
N VAL A 447 12.69 -0.91 -10.03
CA VAL A 447 13.84 -1.55 -10.66
C VAL A 447 14.52 -0.56 -11.60
N PRO A 448 15.79 -0.20 -11.35
CA PRO A 448 16.56 0.64 -12.26
C PRO A 448 16.81 -0.05 -13.59
N ILE A 449 16.57 0.67 -14.66
CA ILE A 449 16.81 0.20 -16.04
C ILE A 449 17.73 1.17 -16.77
N ARG A 450 18.48 0.65 -17.75
CA ARG A 450 19.23 1.47 -18.71
C ARG A 450 18.30 1.82 -19.86
N TYR A 451 17.82 3.05 -19.89
CA TYR A 451 16.91 3.54 -20.92
C TYR A 451 17.70 3.76 -22.23
N ARG A 452 17.29 3.05 -23.28
CA ARG A 452 17.89 3.11 -24.61
C ARG A 452 17.19 4.15 -25.48
N GLU A 453 17.91 4.64 -26.47
CA GLU A 453 17.28 5.45 -27.52
C GLU A 453 16.37 4.59 -28.39
N ARG A 454 15.27 5.18 -28.81
CA ARG A 454 14.34 4.56 -29.73
C ARG A 454 15.02 4.36 -31.09
N THR A 455 14.94 3.15 -31.62
CA THR A 455 15.55 2.79 -32.93
C THR A 455 14.57 2.87 -34.08
N TYR A 456 13.25 2.85 -33.84
CA TYR A 456 12.19 2.90 -34.84
C TYR A 456 11.04 3.77 -34.35
N GLY A 457 10.34 4.47 -35.31
CA GLY A 457 9.16 5.28 -35.01
C GLY A 457 9.47 6.66 -34.41
N THR A 458 8.43 7.43 -34.12
CA THR A 458 8.51 8.80 -33.55
C THR A 458 7.83 8.87 -32.18
N THR A 459 8.29 9.79 -31.32
CA THR A 459 7.66 9.98 -30.01
C THR A 459 6.35 10.76 -30.12
N ASN A 460 5.29 10.24 -29.50
CA ASN A 460 3.98 10.89 -29.43
C ASN A 460 3.82 11.85 -28.23
N ILE A 461 4.92 12.14 -27.49
CA ILE A 461 4.86 12.94 -26.26
C ILE A 461 4.81 14.45 -26.57
N GLN A 462 3.67 15.08 -26.32
CA GLN A 462 3.50 16.54 -26.33
C GLN A 462 3.76 17.10 -24.92
N ARG A 463 4.97 17.65 -24.67
CA ARG A 463 5.49 17.99 -23.34
C ARG A 463 4.55 18.84 -22.48
N TRP A 464 4.12 20.00 -23.00
CA TRP A 464 3.29 20.93 -22.26
C TRP A 464 1.90 20.38 -21.97
N LYS A 465 1.28 19.74 -22.96
CA LYS A 465 -0.05 19.13 -22.83
C LYS A 465 -0.04 17.99 -21.82
N HIS A 466 0.95 17.12 -21.90
CA HIS A 466 1.07 15.98 -20.98
C HIS A 466 1.50 16.44 -19.57
N GLY A 467 2.37 17.45 -19.45
CA GLY A 467 2.74 18.04 -18.14
C GLY A 467 1.53 18.64 -17.42
N TRP A 468 0.67 19.38 -18.13
CA TRP A 468 -0.58 19.89 -17.56
C TRP A 468 -1.55 18.79 -17.15
N LEU A 469 -1.67 17.74 -17.97
CA LEU A 469 -2.49 16.59 -17.66
C LEU A 469 -2.01 15.88 -16.38
N LEU A 470 -0.71 15.66 -16.25
CA LEU A 470 -0.11 15.08 -15.04
C LEU A 470 -0.39 15.92 -13.79
N LEU A 471 -0.30 17.24 -13.89
CA LEU A 471 -0.63 18.13 -12.77
C LEU A 471 -2.09 17.99 -12.35
N ARG A 472 -3.01 17.95 -13.32
CA ARG A 472 -4.44 17.68 -13.06
C ARG A 472 -4.66 16.33 -12.37
N MET A 473 -3.91 15.31 -12.79
CA MET A 473 -3.97 13.97 -12.16
C MET A 473 -3.47 13.99 -10.72
N VAL A 474 -2.38 14.70 -10.43
CA VAL A 474 -1.88 14.88 -9.05
C VAL A 474 -2.94 15.58 -8.19
N CYS A 475 -3.51 16.69 -8.67
CA CYS A 475 -4.55 17.42 -7.93
C CYS A 475 -5.80 16.54 -7.69
N PHE A 476 -6.26 15.82 -8.69
CA PHE A 476 -7.39 14.91 -8.59
C PHE A 476 -7.12 13.78 -7.59
N ALA A 477 -5.99 13.12 -7.72
CA ALA A 477 -5.61 12.02 -6.84
C ALA A 477 -5.34 12.49 -5.40
N ALA A 478 -4.83 13.71 -5.19
CA ALA A 478 -4.67 14.29 -3.87
C ALA A 478 -6.01 14.39 -3.14
N GLY A 479 -7.08 14.81 -3.83
CA GLY A 479 -8.44 14.82 -3.26
C GLY A 479 -8.99 13.43 -2.93
N LYS A 480 -8.55 12.39 -3.64
CA LYS A 480 -9.04 11.02 -3.49
C LYS A 480 -8.19 10.13 -2.55
N ILE A 481 -6.91 10.42 -2.38
CA ILE A 481 -5.97 9.57 -1.63
C ILE A 481 -5.42 10.29 -0.40
N LYS A 482 -5.07 11.56 -0.52
CA LYS A 482 -4.33 12.29 0.52
C LYS A 482 -5.23 13.11 1.42
N PHE A 483 -6.20 13.77 0.86
CA PHE A 483 -7.14 14.64 1.57
C PHE A 483 -8.49 13.94 1.81
N VAL A 484 -8.42 12.77 2.43
CA VAL A 484 -9.60 11.95 2.79
C VAL A 484 -10.09 12.25 4.20
#